data_cbd86f3f75176b94fc2eeeb58c52be1a
#
_entry.id   cbd86f3f75176b94fc2eeeb58c52be1a
#
_cell.length_a   1.000
_cell.length_b   1.000
_cell.length_c   1.000
_cell.angle_alpha   90.00
_cell.angle_beta   90.00
_cell.angle_gamma   90.00
#
_symmetry.space_group_name_H-M   'P 1'
#
loop_
_entity.id
_entity.type
_entity.pdbx_description
1 polymer ?
#
loop_
_entity_poly.entity_id
_entity_poly.type
_entity_poly.pdbx_seq_one_letter_code
_entity_poly.pdbx_strand_id
1 'polypeptide(L)' 'MSRDIINQVRELLERHLDVIDIAQKIGVDLDTVRLAADIIREVIT' A
#
# COMPACT_ATOMS: atom_id res chain seq x y z
N MET A 1 -2.03 -2.60 11.62
CA MET A 1 -2.49 -1.95 10.37
C MET A 1 -3.88 -2.45 10.02
N SER A 2 -4.77 -1.57 9.62
CA SER A 2 -6.14 -1.98 9.33
C SER A 2 -6.23 -2.67 7.97
N ARG A 3 -7.21 -3.55 7.84
CA ARG A 3 -7.47 -4.24 6.59
C ARG A 3 -7.82 -3.27 5.46
N ASP A 4 -8.48 -2.16 5.80
CA ASP A 4 -8.85 -1.15 4.82
C ASP A 4 -7.64 -0.49 4.17
N ILE A 5 -6.62 -0.20 4.98
CA ILE A 5 -5.39 0.40 4.45
C ILE A 5 -4.68 -0.59 3.52
N ILE A 6 -4.61 -1.85 3.90
CA ILE A 6 -3.98 -2.88 3.06
C ILE A 6 -4.72 -3.00 1.73
N ASN A 7 -6.05 -3.02 1.76
CA ASN A 7 -6.85 -3.10 0.55
C ASN A 7 -6.66 -1.89 -0.36
N GLN A 8 -6.60 -0.69 0.21
CA GLN A 8 -6.37 0.53 -0.55
C GLN A 8 -4.99 0.53 -1.21
N VAL A 9 -3.97 0.15 -0.45
CA VAL A 9 -2.61 0.08 -0.99
C VAL A 9 -2.54 -0.93 -2.13
N ARG A 10 -3.13 -2.11 -1.94
CA ARG A 10 -3.14 -3.14 -2.98
C ARG A 10 -3.81 -2.64 -4.25
N GLU A 11 -4.95 -1.99 -4.12
CA GLU A 11 -5.69 -1.46 -5.27
C GLU A 11 -4.87 -0.44 -6.04
N LEU A 12 -4.18 0.45 -5.34
CA LEU A 12 -3.36 1.47 -5.98
C LEU A 12 -2.09 0.89 -6.59
N LEU A 13 -1.52 -0.16 -5.97
CA LEU A 13 -0.39 -0.87 -6.55
C LEU A 13 -0.78 -1.55 -7.86
N GLU A 14 -1.99 -2.10 -7.94
CA GLU A 14 -2.49 -2.70 -9.17
C GLU A 14 -2.62 -1.69 -10.30
N ARG A 15 -2.76 -0.42 -9.97
CA ARG A 15 -2.77 0.68 -10.93
C ARG A 15 -1.37 1.20 -11.26
N HIS A 16 -0.34 0.54 -10.76
CA HIS A 16 1.07 0.89 -10.99
C HIS A 16 1.48 2.23 -10.39
N LEU A 17 0.82 2.64 -9.31
CA LEU A 17 1.20 3.86 -8.58
C LEU A 17 2.42 3.58 -7.71
N ASP A 18 3.27 4.59 -7.56
CA ASP A 18 4.44 4.52 -6.70
C ASP A 18 4.02 4.62 -5.23
N VAL A 19 4.83 4.04 -4.32
CA VAL A 19 4.50 4.08 -2.88
C VAL A 19 4.40 5.51 -2.35
N ILE A 20 5.19 6.43 -2.88
CA ILE A 20 5.13 7.84 -2.47
C ILE A 20 3.77 8.43 -2.85
N ASP A 21 3.31 8.16 -4.06
CA ASP A 21 2.00 8.64 -4.53
C ASP A 21 0.87 8.03 -3.72
N ILE A 22 0.98 6.75 -3.39
CA ILE A 22 -0.01 6.06 -2.59
C ILE A 22 -0.11 6.68 -1.20
N ALA A 23 1.04 6.94 -0.57
CA ALA A 23 1.06 7.54 0.76
C ALA A 23 0.35 8.89 0.77
N GLN A 24 0.58 9.71 -0.24
CA GLN A 24 -0.07 11.02 -0.36
C GLN A 24 -1.56 10.88 -0.61
N LYS A 25 -1.94 9.91 -1.43
CA LYS A 25 -3.34 9.76 -1.83
C LYS A 25 -4.23 9.29 -0.68
N ILE A 26 -3.75 8.35 0.13
CA ILE A 26 -4.54 7.82 1.23
C ILE A 26 -4.24 8.49 2.57
N GLY A 27 -3.27 9.40 2.61
CA GLY A 27 -3.00 10.20 3.79
C GLY A 27 -2.30 9.47 4.92
N VAL A 28 -1.46 8.49 4.61
CA VAL A 28 -0.64 7.77 5.60
C VAL A 28 0.83 8.01 5.30
N ASP A 29 1.68 7.71 6.29
CA ASP A 29 3.11 7.89 6.11
C ASP A 29 3.70 6.81 5.19
N LEU A 30 4.85 7.14 4.61
CA LEU A 30 5.50 6.29 3.63
C LEU A 30 5.86 4.92 4.21
N ASP A 31 6.34 4.90 5.45
CA ASP A 31 6.72 3.62 6.09
C ASP A 31 5.52 2.67 6.21
N THR A 32 4.35 3.22 6.51
CA THR A 32 3.13 2.41 6.60
C THR A 32 2.79 1.80 5.24
N VAL A 33 2.91 2.58 4.17
CA VAL A 33 2.64 2.09 2.81
C VAL A 33 3.65 1.03 2.41
N ARG A 34 4.92 1.22 2.72
CA ARG A 34 5.96 0.25 2.40
C ARG A 34 5.73 -1.06 3.13
N LEU A 35 5.34 -0.99 4.40
CA LEU A 35 5.01 -2.19 5.17
C LEU A 35 3.82 -2.92 4.56
N ALA A 36 2.78 -2.20 4.19
CA ALA A 36 1.62 -2.80 3.55
C ALA A 36 1.99 -3.46 2.23
N ALA A 37 2.84 -2.81 1.43
CA ALA A 37 3.30 -3.36 0.17
C ALA A 37 4.08 -4.66 0.36
N ASP A 38 4.92 -4.72 1.40
CA ASP A 38 5.68 -5.94 1.70
C ASP A 38 4.76 -7.09 2.10
N ILE A 39 3.75 -6.80 2.91
CA ILE A 39 2.75 -7.81 3.29
C ILE A 39 2.02 -8.34 2.06
N ILE A 40 1.63 -7.45 1.17
CA ILE A 40 0.91 -7.83 -0.05
C ILE A 40 1.78 -8.71 -0.95
N ARG A 41 3.06 -8.39 -1.09
CA ARG A 41 3.98 -9.19 -1.90
C ARG A 41 4.15 -10.60 -1.35
N GLU A 42 4.21 -10.75 -0.04
CA GLU A 42 4.35 -12.06 0.58
C GLU A 42 3.12 -12.93 0.36
N VAL A 43 1.95 -12.32 0.38
CA VAL A 43 0.69 -13.05 0.20
C VAL A 43 0.53 -13.51 -1.25
N ILE A 44 0.98 -12.70 -2.20
CA ILE A 44 0.82 -12.99 -3.63
C ILE A 44 1.85 -14.00 -4.13
N THR A 45 3.00 -14.06 -3.50
CA THR A 45 4.03 -15.01 -3.89
C THR A 45 3.66 -16.41 -3.41
#